data_6c11008884dc2d9c876a588e5e73dbff
#
_entry.id   6c11008884dc2d9c876a588e5e73dbff
#
_cell.length_a   1.000
_cell.length_b   1.000
_cell.length_c   1.000
_cell.angle_alpha   90.00
_cell.angle_beta   90.00
_cell.angle_gamma   90.00
#
_symmetry.space_group_name_H-M   'P 1'
#
loop_
_entity.id
_entity.type
_entity.pdbx_description
1 polymer ?
#
loop_
_entity_poly.entity_id
_entity_poly.type
_entity_poly.pdbx_seq_one_letter_code
_entity_poly.pdbx_strand_id
1 'polypeptide(L)'
;AGIIIKEIGRLYLTCDQPTEIISTPSNQNIPVVDSSKQRLSNPATTTPISSKKFQYNQFDLRQNLMRYANPLRVKIILFSALYGKFTFNEKDWLQLREEDLDSLLQLLFDSCSTIVELESRINNAVISLDNPDKNSPAATAIIRVMRGLYNEISVKNN
;
A
#
# COMPACT_ATOMS: atom_id res chain seq x y z
N ALA A 1 -19.89 -43.80 -23.41
CA ALA A 1 -19.00 -42.68 -23.43
C ALA A 1 -18.66 -42.33 -21.99
N GLY A 2 -17.49 -42.79 -21.56
CA GLY A 2 -17.03 -42.59 -20.18
C GLY A 2 -16.18 -41.35 -20.09
N ILE A 3 -16.52 -40.49 -19.13
CA ILE A 3 -15.77 -39.30 -18.77
C ILE A 3 -14.74 -39.71 -17.72
N ILE A 4 -13.46 -39.63 -18.06
CA ILE A 4 -12.37 -39.86 -17.13
C ILE A 4 -12.07 -38.49 -16.47
N ILE A 5 -12.47 -38.37 -15.21
CA ILE A 5 -12.01 -37.29 -14.34
C ILE A 5 -10.65 -37.69 -13.78
N LYS A 6 -9.57 -37.12 -14.31
CA LYS A 6 -8.26 -37.23 -13.70
C LYS A 6 -8.13 -36.28 -12.52
N GLU A 7 -8.08 -36.93 -11.41
CA GLU A 7 -7.67 -36.52 -10.09
C GLU A 7 -6.35 -35.72 -10.13
N ILE A 8 -6.40 -34.43 -9.80
CA ILE A 8 -5.22 -33.65 -9.44
C ILE A 8 -5.22 -33.54 -7.91
N GLY A 9 -4.81 -34.64 -7.31
CA GLY A 9 -4.52 -34.66 -5.89
C GLY A 9 -3.00 -34.63 -5.65
N ARG A 10 -2.63 -33.91 -4.63
CA ARG A 10 -1.36 -33.95 -3.89
C ARG A 10 -0.16 -33.26 -4.53
N LEU A 11 0.10 -32.06 -4.01
CA LEU A 11 1.45 -31.63 -3.62
C LEU A 11 1.33 -30.61 -2.48
N TYR A 12 0.98 -31.09 -1.30
CA TYR A 12 1.36 -30.41 -0.07
C TYR A 12 2.61 -31.09 0.47
N LEU A 13 3.73 -30.49 0.19
CA LEU A 13 5.00 -30.83 0.84
C LEU A 13 4.97 -30.24 2.25
N THR A 14 4.79 -31.11 3.21
CA THR A 14 5.07 -30.90 4.63
C THR A 14 6.57 -30.60 4.79
N CYS A 15 6.92 -29.40 5.14
CA CYS A 15 8.24 -29.08 5.67
C CYS A 15 8.23 -29.36 7.18
N ASP A 16 8.63 -30.58 7.55
CA ASP A 16 9.14 -30.88 8.89
C ASP A 16 10.56 -30.31 8.99
N GLN A 17 10.74 -29.36 9.87
CA GLN A 17 12.05 -28.89 10.31
C GLN A 17 12.35 -29.44 11.69
N PRO A 18 13.44 -30.16 11.90
CA PRO A 18 13.91 -30.43 13.24
C PRO A 18 14.72 -29.25 13.78
N THR A 19 14.34 -28.87 14.98
CA THR A 19 14.99 -27.91 15.87
C THR A 19 16.35 -28.46 16.30
N GLU A 20 17.44 -27.82 15.97
CA GLU A 20 18.70 -28.00 16.68
C GLU A 20 19.04 -26.77 17.53
N ILE A 21 19.08 -27.06 18.82
CA ILE A 21 19.54 -26.19 19.90
C ILE A 21 21.06 -26.28 19.92
N ILE A 22 21.76 -25.17 19.72
CA ILE A 22 23.17 -25.07 20.08
C ILE A 22 23.37 -23.88 20.99
N SER A 23 23.86 -24.25 22.17
CA SER A 23 24.17 -23.47 23.34
C SER A 23 25.30 -22.46 23.09
N THR A 24 25.19 -21.35 23.81
CA THR A 24 26.21 -20.34 24.07
C THR A 24 27.49 -20.93 24.69
N PRO A 25 28.68 -20.24 24.63
CA PRO A 25 29.06 -19.51 25.78
C PRO A 25 29.67 -18.09 25.57
N SER A 26 29.51 -17.34 26.62
CA SER A 26 30.10 -16.06 27.00
C SER A 26 31.60 -15.89 26.69
N ASN A 27 31.98 -14.66 26.31
CA ASN A 27 33.01 -13.94 27.08
C ASN A 27 33.14 -12.45 26.65
N GLN A 28 32.90 -11.62 27.57
CA GLN A 28 33.54 -10.39 28.03
C GLN A 28 34.68 -9.82 27.16
N ASN A 29 34.56 -8.54 26.77
CA ASN A 29 35.43 -7.47 27.29
C ASN A 29 35.08 -6.12 26.69
N ILE A 30 34.77 -5.19 27.58
CA ILE A 30 34.76 -3.75 27.33
C ILE A 30 36.21 -3.27 27.42
N PRO A 31 36.64 -2.26 26.63
CA PRO A 31 36.93 -1.01 27.29
C PRO A 31 36.36 0.24 26.63
N VAL A 32 35.92 1.10 27.49
CA VAL A 32 35.62 2.52 27.35
C VAL A 32 36.87 3.26 26.91
N VAL A 33 36.77 4.13 25.90
CA VAL A 33 37.59 5.35 25.79
C VAL A 33 36.75 6.46 25.15
N ASP A 34 36.70 7.45 25.89
CA ASP A 34 36.25 8.80 25.93
C ASP A 34 36.74 9.70 24.76
N SER A 35 35.96 10.76 24.55
CA SER A 35 36.36 12.10 24.15
C SER A 35 36.40 12.49 22.65
N SER A 36 35.63 13.49 22.46
CA SER A 36 35.90 14.78 21.83
C SER A 36 35.34 15.07 20.44
N LYS A 37 34.34 15.93 20.51
CA LYS A 37 34.15 17.17 19.70
C LYS A 37 34.73 17.17 18.29
N GLN A 38 33.84 17.32 17.33
CA GLN A 38 33.98 18.43 16.40
C GLN A 38 32.65 18.82 15.74
N ARG A 39 32.37 20.07 15.94
CA ARG A 39 31.41 20.95 15.25
C ARG A 39 31.82 21.16 13.80
N LEU A 40 30.84 21.55 13.04
CA LEU A 40 30.78 22.28 11.77
C LEU A 40 30.24 21.37 10.66
N SER A 41 29.31 21.70 9.89
CA SER A 41 28.70 22.94 9.45
C SER A 41 27.51 22.55 8.60
N ASN A 42 26.39 23.23 8.73
CA ASN A 42 25.35 23.24 7.73
C ASN A 42 25.89 23.85 6.43
N PRO A 43 25.45 23.36 5.30
CA PRO A 43 24.87 24.33 4.40
C PRO A 43 23.56 23.91 3.76
N ALA A 44 22.77 24.94 3.56
CA ALA A 44 21.77 25.14 2.52
C ALA A 44 20.44 24.38 2.63
N THR A 45 19.56 24.96 3.34
CA THR A 45 18.24 25.44 2.88
C THR A 45 17.96 25.14 1.42
N THR A 46 17.38 23.97 1.20
CA THR A 46 16.47 23.83 0.09
C THR A 46 15.09 23.71 0.73
N THR A 47 14.38 24.79 0.72
CA THR A 47 12.97 24.84 1.08
C THR A 47 12.22 23.87 0.20
N PRO A 48 11.71 22.74 0.71
CA PRO A 48 10.70 21.98 -0.02
C PRO A 48 9.45 22.83 0.08
N ILE A 49 8.87 23.12 -1.05
CA ILE A 49 7.53 23.64 -1.21
C ILE A 49 6.66 22.84 -0.22
N SER A 50 6.18 23.55 0.79
CA SER A 50 5.31 23.01 1.82
C SER A 50 3.99 22.57 1.17
N SER A 51 3.96 21.39 0.60
CA SER A 51 2.72 20.65 0.47
C SER A 51 2.25 20.44 1.91
N LYS A 52 1.10 21.02 2.26
CA LYS A 52 0.42 20.82 3.53
C LYS A 52 0.22 19.32 3.68
N LYS A 53 1.18 18.65 4.29
CA LYS A 53 1.17 17.24 4.55
C LYS A 53 0.12 17.00 5.62
N PHE A 54 -1.11 16.75 5.19
CA PHE A 54 -2.13 16.25 6.08
C PHE A 54 -1.63 14.91 6.62
N GLN A 55 -1.33 14.89 7.91
CA GLN A 55 -0.76 13.73 8.56
C GLN A 55 -1.90 12.84 9.04
N TYR A 56 -2.33 11.90 8.19
CA TYR A 56 -3.22 10.83 8.59
C TYR A 56 -2.42 9.57 8.93
N ASN A 57 -3.00 8.72 9.78
CA ASN A 57 -2.39 7.45 10.10
C ASN A 57 -2.59 6.45 8.94
N GLN A 58 -1.55 6.27 8.14
CA GLN A 58 -1.57 5.35 6.98
C GLN A 58 -1.92 3.91 7.37
N PHE A 59 -1.47 3.48 8.54
CA PHE A 59 -1.76 2.14 9.05
C PHE A 59 -3.26 1.95 9.31
N ASP A 60 -3.91 2.90 9.97
CA ASP A 60 -5.34 2.84 10.27
C ASP A 60 -6.16 2.92 8.98
N LEU A 61 -5.75 3.75 8.03
CA LEU A 61 -6.38 3.86 6.73
C LEU A 61 -6.35 2.52 5.99
N ARG A 62 -5.17 1.91 5.88
CA ARG A 62 -4.99 0.60 5.25
C ARG A 62 -5.79 -0.49 5.95
N GLN A 63 -5.75 -0.55 7.28
CA GLN A 63 -6.49 -1.54 8.05
C GLN A 63 -7.99 -1.41 7.85
N ASN A 64 -8.51 -0.19 7.86
CA ASN A 64 -9.93 0.06 7.60
C ASN A 64 -10.32 -0.37 6.18
N LEU A 65 -9.47 -0.08 5.20
CA LEU A 65 -9.72 -0.47 3.82
C LEU A 65 -9.76 -1.99 3.64
N MET A 66 -8.81 -2.70 4.25
CA MET A 66 -8.72 -4.17 4.17
C MET A 66 -9.89 -4.91 4.85
N ARG A 67 -10.63 -4.26 5.74
CA ARG A 67 -11.85 -4.84 6.33
C ARG A 67 -12.99 -4.99 5.33
N TYR A 68 -13.03 -4.15 4.31
CA TYR A 68 -14.16 -4.06 3.39
C TYR A 68 -13.82 -4.48 1.97
N ALA A 69 -12.54 -4.62 1.63
CA ALA A 69 -12.13 -4.90 0.27
C ALA A 69 -10.89 -5.80 0.20
N ASN A 70 -10.80 -6.56 -0.89
CA ASN A 70 -9.61 -7.35 -1.20
C ASN A 70 -8.44 -6.41 -1.56
N PRO A 71 -7.28 -6.52 -0.88
CA PRO A 71 -6.14 -5.63 -1.09
C PRO A 71 -5.64 -5.57 -2.54
N LEU A 72 -5.63 -6.71 -3.24
CA LEU A 72 -5.18 -6.77 -4.62
C LEU A 72 -6.13 -6.00 -5.55
N ARG A 73 -7.45 -6.11 -5.37
CA ARG A 73 -8.43 -5.35 -6.14
C ARG A 73 -8.31 -3.86 -5.89
N VAL A 74 -8.14 -3.48 -4.62
CA VAL A 74 -7.87 -2.09 -4.24
C VAL A 74 -6.65 -1.57 -4.98
N LYS A 75 -5.56 -2.31 -4.95
CA LYS A 75 -4.30 -1.93 -5.58
C LYS A 75 -4.44 -1.77 -7.10
N ILE A 76 -5.18 -2.67 -7.78
CA ILE A 76 -5.47 -2.58 -9.21
C ILE A 76 -6.32 -1.34 -9.55
N ILE A 77 -7.33 -1.02 -8.73
CA ILE A 77 -8.18 0.17 -8.94
C ILE A 77 -7.36 1.44 -8.76
N LEU A 78 -6.57 1.54 -7.67
CA LEU A 78 -5.69 2.68 -7.42
C LEU A 78 -4.68 2.88 -8.55
N PHE A 79 -4.06 1.79 -8.99
CA PHE A 79 -3.13 1.81 -10.12
C PHE A 79 -3.82 2.33 -11.39
N SER A 80 -5.04 1.83 -11.68
CA SER A 80 -5.80 2.26 -12.85
C SER A 80 -6.24 3.73 -12.77
N ALA A 81 -6.51 4.24 -11.57
CA ALA A 81 -6.88 5.63 -11.36
C ALA A 81 -5.69 6.60 -11.52
N LEU A 82 -4.46 6.14 -11.24
CA LEU A 82 -3.24 6.94 -11.29
C LEU A 82 -2.52 6.87 -12.63
N TYR A 83 -2.37 5.67 -13.18
CA TYR A 83 -1.52 5.40 -14.34
C TYR A 83 -2.30 5.04 -15.60
N GLY A 84 -3.61 4.81 -15.50
CA GLY A 84 -4.45 4.39 -16.60
C GLY A 84 -4.83 2.90 -16.53
N LYS A 85 -5.65 2.46 -17.48
CA LYS A 85 -6.24 1.12 -17.49
C LYS A 85 -5.20 0.01 -17.22
N PHE A 86 -5.45 -0.79 -16.20
CA PHE A 86 -4.68 -2.00 -15.93
C PHE A 86 -5.08 -3.10 -16.91
N THR A 87 -4.15 -3.55 -17.74
CA THR A 87 -4.42 -4.48 -18.86
C THR A 87 -4.08 -5.93 -18.52
N PHE A 88 -3.70 -6.23 -17.30
CA PHE A 88 -3.35 -7.57 -16.82
C PHE A 88 -2.16 -8.21 -17.56
N ASN A 89 -1.35 -7.43 -18.26
CA ASN A 89 -0.12 -7.88 -18.89
C ASN A 89 1.04 -8.00 -17.87
N GLU A 90 2.11 -8.64 -18.27
CA GLU A 90 3.28 -8.86 -17.41
C GLU A 90 3.89 -7.54 -16.89
N LYS A 91 3.96 -6.53 -17.74
CA LYS A 91 4.50 -5.20 -17.39
C LYS A 91 3.69 -4.54 -16.28
N ASP A 92 2.35 -4.56 -16.41
CA ASP A 92 1.46 -3.97 -15.40
C ASP A 92 1.57 -4.72 -14.07
N TRP A 93 1.70 -6.05 -14.12
CA TRP A 93 1.90 -6.86 -12.92
C TRP A 93 3.23 -6.58 -12.24
N LEU A 94 4.32 -6.42 -12.99
CA LEU A 94 5.62 -6.05 -12.44
C LEU A 94 5.55 -4.69 -11.76
N GLN A 95 4.99 -3.70 -12.44
CA GLN A 95 4.84 -2.36 -11.88
C GLN A 95 3.94 -2.35 -10.65
N LEU A 96 2.79 -3.04 -10.70
CA LEU A 96 1.90 -3.15 -9.54
C LEU A 96 2.58 -3.81 -8.34
N ARG A 97 3.49 -4.76 -8.58
CA ARG A 97 4.22 -5.44 -7.52
C ARG A 97 5.21 -4.53 -6.80
N GLU A 98 5.84 -3.63 -7.54
CA GLU A 98 6.81 -2.66 -7.00
C GLU A 98 6.14 -1.55 -6.17
N GLU A 99 4.89 -1.22 -6.48
CA GLU A 99 4.15 -0.18 -5.79
C GLU A 99 3.59 -0.66 -4.46
N ASP A 100 3.72 0.15 -3.41
CA ASP A 100 3.06 -0.07 -2.13
C ASP A 100 1.63 0.45 -2.13
N LEU A 101 0.75 -0.23 -1.40
CA LEU A 101 -0.64 0.22 -1.25
C LEU A 101 -0.73 1.60 -0.60
N ASP A 102 0.09 1.84 0.41
CA ASP A 102 0.13 3.12 1.14
C ASP A 102 0.62 4.25 0.23
N SER A 103 1.63 3.98 -0.61
CA SER A 103 2.14 4.92 -1.61
C SER A 103 1.09 5.27 -2.66
N LEU A 104 0.34 4.29 -3.17
CA LEU A 104 -0.74 4.52 -4.13
C LEU A 104 -1.88 5.34 -3.52
N LEU A 105 -2.27 5.08 -2.26
CA LEU A 105 -3.27 5.85 -1.54
C LEU A 105 -2.82 7.31 -1.34
N GLN A 106 -1.56 7.50 -0.97
CA GLN A 106 -0.98 8.84 -0.81
C GLN A 106 -0.96 9.60 -2.13
N LEU A 107 -0.47 8.98 -3.21
CA LEU A 107 -0.43 9.59 -4.53
C LEU A 107 -1.83 9.98 -5.03
N LEU A 108 -2.82 9.13 -4.81
CA LEU A 108 -4.20 9.44 -5.17
C LEU A 108 -4.72 10.63 -4.38
N PHE A 109 -4.46 10.66 -3.07
CA PHE A 109 -4.85 11.77 -2.20
C PHE A 109 -4.19 13.08 -2.61
N ASP A 110 -2.89 13.06 -2.91
CA ASP A 110 -2.13 14.24 -3.32
C ASP A 110 -2.54 14.74 -4.73
N SER A 111 -3.02 13.84 -5.58
CA SER A 111 -3.44 14.15 -6.95
C SER A 111 -4.88 14.68 -7.07
N CYS A 112 -5.69 14.54 -6.03
CA CYS A 112 -7.09 14.96 -6.02
C CYS A 112 -7.31 16.07 -5.00
N SER A 113 -7.75 17.24 -5.46
CA SER A 113 -8.00 18.38 -4.59
C SER A 113 -9.31 18.25 -3.79
N THR A 114 -10.25 17.48 -4.32
CA THR A 114 -11.58 17.30 -3.72
C THR A 114 -12.00 15.84 -3.72
N ILE A 115 -12.89 15.52 -2.78
CA ILE A 115 -13.49 14.16 -2.73
C ILE A 115 -14.26 13.81 -4.00
N VAL A 116 -14.90 14.79 -4.64
CA VAL A 116 -15.65 14.60 -5.88
C VAL A 116 -14.72 14.19 -7.02
N GLU A 117 -13.56 14.82 -7.10
CA GLU A 117 -12.53 14.46 -8.09
C GLU A 117 -12.02 13.04 -7.86
N LEU A 118 -11.74 12.69 -6.61
CA LEU A 118 -11.32 11.34 -6.23
C LEU A 118 -12.38 10.30 -6.61
N GLU A 119 -13.64 10.54 -6.26
CA GLU A 119 -14.75 9.65 -6.60
C GLU A 119 -14.88 9.47 -8.12
N SER A 120 -14.75 10.54 -8.88
CA SER A 120 -14.80 10.49 -10.35
C SER A 120 -13.65 9.64 -10.92
N ARG A 121 -12.42 9.82 -10.44
CA ARG A 121 -11.26 9.04 -10.89
C ARG A 121 -11.39 7.55 -10.55
N ILE A 122 -11.84 7.22 -9.35
CA ILE A 122 -12.06 5.82 -8.94
C ILE A 122 -13.15 5.17 -9.77
N ASN A 123 -14.28 5.85 -9.99
CA ASN A 123 -15.37 5.33 -10.81
C ASN A 123 -14.94 5.11 -12.27
N ASN A 124 -14.20 6.04 -12.85
CA ASN A 124 -13.66 5.90 -14.21
C ASN A 124 -12.68 4.71 -14.28
N ALA A 125 -11.83 4.51 -13.27
CA ALA A 125 -10.95 3.36 -13.20
C ALA A 125 -11.73 2.04 -13.17
N VAL A 126 -12.80 1.95 -12.38
CA VAL A 126 -13.66 0.75 -12.30
C VAL A 126 -14.34 0.46 -13.65
N ILE A 127 -14.85 1.49 -14.31
CA ILE A 127 -15.50 1.34 -15.62
C ILE A 127 -14.50 0.87 -16.67
N SER A 128 -13.24 1.33 -16.59
CA SER A 128 -12.19 0.93 -17.53
C SER A 128 -11.70 -0.50 -17.34
N LEU A 129 -11.88 -1.06 -16.15
CA LEU A 129 -11.47 -2.42 -15.78
C LEU A 129 -12.50 -3.45 -16.24
N ASP A 130 -12.02 -4.63 -16.57
CA ASP A 130 -12.89 -5.77 -16.83
C ASP A 130 -13.62 -6.19 -15.53
N ASN A 131 -14.91 -6.53 -15.66
CA ASN A 131 -15.77 -6.90 -14.54
C ASN A 131 -16.01 -5.78 -13.51
N PRO A 132 -16.68 -4.68 -13.87
CA PRO A 132 -16.96 -3.56 -12.98
C PRO A 132 -17.71 -3.97 -11.70
N ASP A 133 -18.63 -4.92 -11.79
CA ASP A 133 -19.42 -5.41 -10.65
C ASP A 133 -18.53 -6.01 -9.55
N LYS A 134 -17.48 -6.73 -9.92
CA LYS A 134 -16.53 -7.30 -8.98
C LYS A 134 -15.60 -6.27 -8.35
N ASN A 135 -15.40 -5.14 -9.01
CA ASN A 135 -14.53 -4.06 -8.56
C ASN A 135 -15.28 -2.98 -7.76
N SER A 136 -16.59 -2.88 -7.95
CA SER A 136 -17.45 -1.90 -7.28
C SER A 136 -17.37 -1.91 -5.74
N PRO A 137 -17.37 -3.06 -5.05
CA PRO A 137 -17.21 -3.08 -3.59
C PRO A 137 -15.87 -2.49 -3.12
N ALA A 138 -14.79 -2.77 -3.85
CA ALA A 138 -13.47 -2.24 -3.53
C ALA A 138 -13.39 -0.74 -3.78
N ALA A 139 -13.97 -0.24 -4.87
CA ALA A 139 -14.09 1.18 -5.16
C ALA A 139 -14.88 1.92 -4.06
N THR A 140 -16.02 1.36 -3.65
CA THR A 140 -16.84 1.92 -2.57
C THR A 140 -16.05 1.98 -1.25
N ALA A 141 -15.28 0.95 -0.95
CA ALA A 141 -14.42 0.92 0.24
C ALA A 141 -13.35 2.02 0.20
N ILE A 142 -12.67 2.20 -0.95
CA ILE A 142 -11.67 3.26 -1.14
C ILE A 142 -12.31 4.63 -0.91
N ILE A 143 -13.42 4.93 -1.60
CA ILE A 143 -14.13 6.20 -1.49
C ILE A 143 -14.56 6.47 -0.05
N ARG A 144 -15.14 5.47 0.62
CA ARG A 144 -15.61 5.59 2.01
C ARG A 144 -14.49 5.97 2.97
N VAL A 145 -13.35 5.27 2.87
CA VAL A 145 -12.21 5.48 3.76
C VAL A 145 -11.55 6.83 3.47
N MET A 146 -11.37 7.17 2.19
CA MET A 146 -10.77 8.45 1.78
C MET A 146 -11.65 9.66 2.11
N ARG A 147 -12.97 9.54 2.04
CA ARG A 147 -13.90 10.62 2.39
C ARG A 147 -13.69 11.12 3.82
N GLY A 148 -13.34 10.22 4.76
CA GLY A 148 -13.01 10.59 6.13
C GLY A 148 -11.88 11.62 6.19
N LEU A 149 -10.84 11.43 5.38
CA LEU A 149 -9.67 12.33 5.34
C LEU A 149 -10.04 13.74 4.85
N TYR A 150 -10.86 13.84 3.81
CA TYR A 150 -11.30 15.15 3.29
C TYR A 150 -12.19 15.90 4.28
N ASN A 151 -13.02 15.19 5.04
CA ASN A 151 -13.85 15.81 6.09
C ASN A 151 -12.99 16.37 7.23
N GLU A 152 -11.95 15.66 7.65
CA GLU A 152 -11.04 16.14 8.70
C GLU A 152 -10.26 17.38 8.28
N ILE A 153 -9.88 17.48 7.00
CA ILE A 153 -9.22 18.68 6.46
C ILE A 153 -10.16 19.88 6.47
N SER A 154 -11.41 19.67 6.08
CA SER A 154 -12.41 20.73 6.03
C SER A 154 -12.69 21.32 7.42
N VAL A 155 -12.71 20.49 8.46
CA VAL A 155 -12.92 20.92 9.85
C VAL A 155 -11.73 21.71 10.41
N LYS A 156 -10.50 21.37 10.01
CA LYS A 156 -9.28 22.05 10.49
C LYS A 156 -9.02 23.40 9.83
N ASN A 157 -9.66 23.67 8.71
CA ASN A 157 -9.48 24.92 7.95
C ASN A 157 -10.57 25.96 8.25
N ASN A 158 -11.50 25.69 9.16
CA ASN A 158 -12.59 26.55 9.58
C ASN A 158 -12.36 27.00 11.04
#